data_d62cba9714da3f4da8b3978a71652158
#
_entry.id   d62cba9714da3f4da8b3978a71652158
#
_cell.length_a   1.000
_cell.length_b   1.000
_cell.length_c   1.000
_cell.angle_alpha   90.00
_cell.angle_beta   90.00
_cell.angle_gamma   90.00
#
_symmetry.space_group_name_H-M   'P 1'
#
loop_
_entity.id
_entity.type
_entity.pdbx_description
1 polymer ?
#
loop_
_entity_poly.entity_id
_entity_poly.type
_entity_poly.pdbx_seq_one_letter_code
_entity_poly.pdbx_strand_id
1 'polypeptide(L)'
;MAISRHELVCALDTLLRPQDVQDYCPNGLQVEGADRIRKVITGVTASQALIDEAVRREADAILVHHGYFWKGEDPVITGMKGKRIRTLLANNINLIAYHLPVDIHASCGNNIQLGSLMELSNLAPAKGVKPEGIIYTGESSEPVLASEFKA
;
A
#
# COMPACT_ATOMS: atom_id res chain seq x y z
N MET A 1 -22.32 -4.45 8.37
CA MET A 1 -22.05 -5.70 7.62
C MET A 1 -20.59 -6.07 7.88
N ALA A 2 -20.24 -7.36 7.97
CA ALA A 2 -18.89 -7.82 8.18
C ALA A 2 -18.56 -8.87 7.10
N ILE A 3 -17.36 -8.81 6.56
CA ILE A 3 -16.82 -9.80 5.62
C ILE A 3 -15.76 -10.66 6.31
N SER A 4 -15.39 -11.79 5.75
CA SER A 4 -14.25 -12.55 6.25
C SER A 4 -12.93 -11.89 5.80
N ARG A 5 -11.86 -12.12 6.57
CA ARG A 5 -10.50 -11.72 6.19
C ARG A 5 -10.13 -12.27 4.81
N HIS A 6 -10.50 -13.52 4.54
CA HIS A 6 -10.24 -14.16 3.25
C HIS A 6 -10.94 -13.41 2.09
N GLU A 7 -12.22 -13.08 2.23
CA GLU A 7 -12.97 -12.31 1.21
C GLU A 7 -12.31 -10.95 0.96
N LEU A 8 -11.86 -10.24 2.02
CA LEU A 8 -11.17 -8.96 1.86
C LEU A 8 -9.87 -9.12 1.08
N VAL A 9 -9.01 -10.08 1.46
CA VAL A 9 -7.72 -10.31 0.79
C VAL A 9 -7.95 -10.73 -0.65
N CYS A 10 -8.87 -11.64 -0.94
CA CYS A 10 -9.20 -12.04 -2.31
C CYS A 10 -9.68 -10.87 -3.18
N ALA A 11 -10.50 -9.97 -2.62
CA ALA A 11 -10.96 -8.78 -3.34
C ALA A 11 -9.80 -7.84 -3.68
N LEU A 12 -8.89 -7.60 -2.72
CA LEU A 12 -7.69 -6.79 -2.91
C LEU A 12 -6.71 -7.42 -3.91
N ASP A 13 -6.49 -8.75 -3.82
CA ASP A 13 -5.63 -9.48 -4.76
C ASP A 13 -6.22 -9.47 -6.18
N THR A 14 -7.53 -9.55 -6.31
CA THR A 14 -8.21 -9.44 -7.62
C THR A 14 -8.03 -8.05 -8.22
N LEU A 15 -8.14 -7.00 -7.40
CA LEU A 15 -7.98 -5.62 -7.83
C LEU A 15 -6.53 -5.30 -8.19
N LEU A 16 -5.59 -5.63 -7.30
CA LEU A 16 -4.20 -5.17 -7.36
C LEU A 16 -3.25 -6.15 -8.05
N ARG A 17 -3.65 -7.41 -8.23
CA ARG A 17 -2.91 -8.46 -8.95
C ARG A 17 -1.45 -8.59 -8.51
N PRO A 18 -1.16 -8.78 -7.22
CA PRO A 18 0.22 -8.79 -6.71
C PRO A 18 1.09 -9.90 -7.33
N GLN A 19 0.48 -10.98 -7.83
CA GLN A 19 1.17 -12.08 -8.51
C GLN A 19 1.84 -11.64 -9.83
N ASP A 20 1.40 -10.54 -10.44
CA ASP A 20 1.95 -10.06 -11.71
C ASP A 20 3.17 -9.14 -11.51
N VAL A 21 3.53 -8.86 -10.26
CA VAL A 21 4.59 -7.90 -9.92
C VAL A 21 5.64 -8.54 -9.02
N GLN A 22 6.89 -8.49 -9.45
CA GLN A 22 8.01 -8.86 -8.59
C GLN A 22 8.33 -7.67 -7.65
N ASP A 23 8.08 -7.85 -6.36
CA ASP A 23 8.24 -6.80 -5.36
C ASP A 23 9.39 -7.09 -4.38
N TYR A 24 9.68 -6.10 -3.53
CA TYR A 24 10.72 -6.14 -2.49
C TYR A 24 10.18 -6.55 -1.11
N CYS A 25 8.88 -6.72 -0.98
CA CYS A 25 8.19 -7.19 0.22
C CYS A 25 7.01 -8.09 -0.16
N PRO A 26 6.51 -8.93 0.78
CA PRO A 26 5.30 -9.69 0.54
C PRO A 26 4.09 -8.76 0.46
N ASN A 27 3.33 -8.86 -0.63
CA ASN A 27 2.04 -8.20 -0.79
C ASN A 27 0.91 -9.07 -0.23
N GLY A 28 -0.14 -8.44 0.28
CA GLY A 28 -1.28 -9.11 0.89
C GLY A 28 -1.23 -9.12 2.42
N LEU A 29 -1.76 -10.18 3.04
CA LEU A 29 -1.78 -10.32 4.50
C LEU A 29 -0.38 -10.58 5.05
N GLN A 30 0.11 -9.69 5.90
CA GLN A 30 1.43 -9.79 6.53
C GLN A 30 1.38 -10.22 8.00
N VAL A 31 0.35 -9.78 8.74
CA VAL A 31 0.13 -10.19 10.12
C VAL A 31 -1.34 -10.58 10.25
N GLU A 32 -1.58 -11.78 10.72
CA GLU A 32 -2.92 -12.33 10.90
C GLU A 32 -3.54 -11.86 12.22
N GLY A 33 -4.79 -11.42 12.16
CA GLY A 33 -5.63 -10.99 13.26
C GLY A 33 -7.04 -11.56 13.16
N ALA A 34 -8.06 -10.73 13.39
CA ALA A 34 -9.47 -11.10 13.38
C ALA A 34 -9.90 -11.75 12.04
N ASP A 35 -10.69 -12.82 12.13
CA ASP A 35 -11.25 -13.48 10.94
C ASP A 35 -12.42 -12.69 10.32
N ARG A 36 -13.15 -11.93 11.11
CA ARG A 36 -14.28 -11.09 10.69
C ARG A 36 -13.88 -9.62 10.67
N ILE A 37 -14.01 -8.98 9.51
CA ILE A 37 -13.60 -7.59 9.28
C ILE A 37 -14.85 -6.72 9.12
N ARG A 38 -14.98 -5.73 9.98
CA ARG A 38 -16.03 -4.69 9.95
C ARG A 38 -15.43 -3.32 9.73
N LYS A 39 -14.23 -3.10 10.26
CA LYS A 39 -13.55 -1.81 10.23
C LYS A 39 -12.12 -1.97 9.75
N VAL A 40 -11.81 -1.28 8.66
CA VAL A 40 -10.46 -1.16 8.10
C VAL A 40 -9.99 0.28 8.28
N ILE A 41 -8.75 0.45 8.74
CA ILE A 41 -8.06 1.75 8.75
C ILE A 41 -6.98 1.69 7.67
N THR A 42 -6.88 2.74 6.87
CA THR A 42 -5.86 2.86 5.84
C THR A 42 -4.76 3.83 6.27
N GLY A 43 -3.57 3.62 5.78
CA GLY A 43 -2.43 4.50 5.98
C GLY A 43 -1.33 4.24 4.97
N VAL A 44 -0.32 5.09 4.95
CA VAL A 44 0.82 4.90 4.03
C VAL A 44 1.81 3.88 4.61
N THR A 45 2.24 4.08 5.83
CA THR A 45 3.26 3.25 6.48
C THR A 45 2.73 2.66 7.79
N ALA A 46 2.97 1.36 8.03
CA ALA A 46 2.61 0.67 9.27
C ALA A 46 3.48 1.15 10.46
N SER A 47 3.34 2.44 10.81
CA SER A 47 4.02 3.06 11.94
C SER A 47 3.36 2.69 13.27
N GLN A 48 4.07 2.89 14.40
CA GLN A 48 3.47 2.67 15.71
C GLN A 48 2.26 3.60 15.92
N ALA A 49 2.34 4.85 15.48
CA ALA A 49 1.24 5.81 15.61
C ALA A 49 -0.03 5.36 14.87
N LEU A 50 0.12 4.81 13.65
CA LEU A 50 -1.02 4.25 12.91
C LEU A 50 -1.63 3.05 13.62
N ILE A 51 -0.78 2.17 14.17
CA ILE A 51 -1.23 0.98 14.92
C ILE A 51 -1.96 1.40 16.21
N ASP A 52 -1.40 2.34 16.96
CA ASP A 52 -2.01 2.84 18.20
C ASP A 52 -3.38 3.49 17.90
N GLU A 53 -3.50 4.22 16.79
CA GLU A 53 -4.77 4.79 16.34
C GLU A 53 -5.77 3.71 15.90
N ALA A 54 -5.29 2.64 15.25
CA ALA A 54 -6.13 1.51 14.88
C ALA A 54 -6.69 0.78 16.11
N VAL A 55 -5.85 0.58 17.14
CA VAL A 55 -6.27 0.03 18.44
C VAL A 55 -7.33 0.93 19.07
N ARG A 56 -7.06 2.24 19.16
CA ARG A 56 -8.00 3.22 19.74
C ARG A 56 -9.36 3.24 19.04
N ARG A 57 -9.36 3.00 17.73
CA ARG A 57 -10.59 2.95 16.91
C ARG A 57 -11.21 1.56 16.83
N GLU A 58 -10.67 0.56 17.51
CA GLU A 58 -11.14 -0.82 17.46
C GLU A 58 -11.24 -1.33 16.02
N ALA A 59 -10.16 -1.17 15.25
CA ALA A 59 -10.07 -1.66 13.89
C ALA A 59 -9.80 -3.17 13.86
N ASP A 60 -10.40 -3.86 12.90
CA ASP A 60 -10.16 -5.28 12.66
C ASP A 60 -8.97 -5.50 11.70
N ALA A 61 -8.65 -4.49 10.87
CA ALA A 61 -7.54 -4.53 9.93
C ALA A 61 -6.95 -3.14 9.67
N ILE A 62 -5.65 -3.14 9.33
CA ILE A 62 -4.93 -1.99 8.78
C ILE A 62 -4.50 -2.35 7.37
N LEU A 63 -4.79 -1.48 6.39
CA LEU A 63 -4.34 -1.59 5.02
C LEU A 63 -3.33 -0.47 4.74
N VAL A 64 -2.11 -0.84 4.33
CA VAL A 64 -1.02 0.11 4.09
C VAL A 64 -0.30 -0.15 2.78
N HIS A 65 0.46 0.86 2.35
CA HIS A 65 1.42 0.74 1.26
C HIS A 65 2.76 0.16 1.77
N HIS A 66 3.32 0.70 2.83
CA HIS A 66 4.55 0.22 3.45
C HIS A 66 4.27 -0.63 4.70
N GLY A 67 4.35 -1.95 4.54
CA GLY A 67 4.26 -2.91 5.63
C GLY A 67 5.64 -3.28 6.19
N TYR A 68 5.84 -4.59 6.43
CA TYR A 68 7.05 -5.18 6.99
C TYR A 68 7.61 -6.27 6.07
N PHE A 69 8.67 -6.94 6.53
CA PHE A 69 9.30 -8.10 5.87
C PHE A 69 9.94 -7.77 4.52
N TRP A 70 10.63 -6.64 4.46
CA TRP A 70 11.36 -6.22 3.26
C TRP A 70 12.49 -7.18 2.92
N LYS A 71 12.74 -7.38 1.64
CA LYS A 71 13.88 -8.18 1.15
C LYS A 71 15.19 -7.62 1.68
N GLY A 72 15.96 -8.47 2.38
CA GLY A 72 17.22 -8.07 3.02
C GLY A 72 17.08 -7.45 4.43
N GLU A 73 15.85 -7.28 4.92
CA GLU A 73 15.61 -6.91 6.32
C GLU A 73 15.97 -8.07 7.25
N ASP A 74 16.50 -7.74 8.43
CA ASP A 74 16.72 -8.75 9.49
C ASP A 74 15.39 -9.47 9.82
N PRO A 75 15.32 -10.80 9.69
CA PRO A 75 14.12 -11.57 10.01
C PRO A 75 13.77 -11.58 11.49
N VAL A 76 14.70 -11.17 12.37
CA VAL A 76 14.48 -11.21 13.83
C VAL A 76 13.43 -10.16 14.25
N ILE A 77 12.43 -10.63 15.01
CA ILE A 77 11.32 -9.80 15.47
C ILE A 77 11.65 -9.20 16.84
N THR A 78 12.46 -8.14 16.83
CA THR A 78 12.92 -7.41 18.03
C THR A 78 12.73 -5.89 17.87
N GLY A 79 13.04 -5.14 18.90
CA GLY A 79 13.04 -3.66 18.86
C GLY A 79 11.72 -3.08 18.41
N MET A 80 11.79 -2.10 17.51
CA MET A 80 10.64 -1.39 16.97
C MET A 80 9.68 -2.31 16.21
N LYS A 81 10.20 -3.20 15.34
CA LYS A 81 9.40 -4.17 14.60
C LYS A 81 8.69 -5.13 15.54
N GLY A 82 9.40 -5.66 16.56
CA GLY A 82 8.83 -6.53 17.56
C GLY A 82 7.71 -5.87 18.37
N LYS A 83 7.87 -4.58 18.73
CA LYS A 83 6.82 -3.81 19.41
C LYS A 83 5.57 -3.68 18.56
N ARG A 84 5.72 -3.31 17.28
CA ARG A 84 4.61 -3.13 16.34
C ARG A 84 3.85 -4.42 16.09
N ILE A 85 4.54 -5.50 15.77
CA ILE A 85 3.93 -6.82 15.54
C ILE A 85 3.22 -7.31 16.80
N ARG A 86 3.83 -7.16 17.97
CA ARG A 86 3.20 -7.53 19.25
C ARG A 86 1.90 -6.74 19.49
N THR A 87 1.88 -5.44 19.17
CA THR A 87 0.68 -4.62 19.34
C THR A 87 -0.45 -5.11 18.41
N LEU A 88 -0.14 -5.44 17.16
CA LEU A 88 -1.12 -5.99 16.22
C LEU A 88 -1.69 -7.31 16.72
N LEU A 89 -0.84 -8.27 17.10
CA LEU A 89 -1.25 -9.59 17.57
C LEU A 89 -2.06 -9.51 18.89
N ALA A 90 -1.63 -8.69 19.84
CA ALA A 90 -2.31 -8.54 21.13
C ALA A 90 -3.71 -7.93 20.99
N ASN A 91 -3.96 -7.16 19.92
CA ASN A 91 -5.25 -6.53 19.66
C ASN A 91 -6.03 -7.22 18.53
N ASN A 92 -5.53 -8.36 18.05
CA ASN A 92 -6.18 -9.16 16.99
C ASN A 92 -6.42 -8.37 15.70
N ILE A 93 -5.50 -7.46 15.33
CA ILE A 93 -5.59 -6.59 14.16
C ILE A 93 -4.80 -7.19 13.00
N ASN A 94 -5.42 -7.34 11.85
CA ASN A 94 -4.76 -7.75 10.63
C ASN A 94 -3.89 -6.61 10.08
N LEU A 95 -2.67 -6.93 9.62
CA LEU A 95 -1.89 -6.02 8.77
C LEU A 95 -1.89 -6.55 7.35
N ILE A 96 -2.40 -5.75 6.44
CA ILE A 96 -2.45 -6.03 5.00
C ILE A 96 -1.64 -4.93 4.30
N ALA A 97 -0.70 -5.31 3.45
CA ALA A 97 0.15 -4.35 2.74
C ALA A 97 0.20 -4.67 1.25
N TYR A 98 0.09 -3.64 0.41
CA TYR A 98 0.35 -3.72 -1.02
C TYR A 98 1.28 -2.57 -1.42
N HIS A 99 2.46 -2.91 -1.93
CA HIS A 99 3.50 -1.95 -2.29
C HIS A 99 3.46 -1.64 -3.80
N LEU A 100 4.36 -2.17 -4.62
CA LEU A 100 4.38 -1.87 -6.06
C LEU A 100 3.04 -2.11 -6.78
N PRO A 101 2.21 -3.12 -6.42
CA PRO A 101 0.90 -3.27 -7.03
C PRO A 101 -0.01 -2.04 -6.91
N VAL A 102 0.10 -1.27 -5.80
CA VAL A 102 -0.62 0.00 -5.65
C VAL A 102 0.02 1.09 -6.48
N ASP A 103 1.36 1.17 -6.53
CA ASP A 103 2.04 2.22 -7.32
C ASP A 103 1.66 2.17 -8.81
N ILE A 104 1.63 0.94 -9.37
CA ILE A 104 1.46 0.73 -10.81
C ILE A 104 0.02 0.58 -11.27
N HIS A 105 -0.96 0.53 -10.36
CA HIS A 105 -2.36 0.30 -10.74
C HIS A 105 -2.88 1.40 -11.66
N ALA A 106 -3.42 0.99 -12.83
CA ALA A 106 -3.71 1.90 -13.94
C ALA A 106 -4.82 2.94 -13.67
N SER A 107 -5.67 2.74 -12.66
CA SER A 107 -6.77 3.69 -12.37
C SER A 107 -6.73 4.28 -10.96
N CYS A 108 -6.31 3.52 -9.95
CA CYS A 108 -6.29 3.98 -8.56
C CYS A 108 -4.87 4.01 -7.97
N GLY A 109 -3.84 3.74 -8.79
CA GLY A 109 -2.46 3.69 -8.34
C GLY A 109 -1.85 5.05 -8.02
N ASN A 110 -0.81 5.04 -7.18
CA ASN A 110 -0.15 6.27 -6.75
C ASN A 110 0.37 7.08 -7.95
N ASN A 111 0.98 6.42 -8.94
CA ASN A 111 1.60 7.10 -10.08
C ASN A 111 0.57 7.79 -10.97
N ILE A 112 -0.52 7.10 -11.32
CA ILE A 112 -1.58 7.69 -12.16
C ILE A 112 -2.34 8.80 -11.43
N GLN A 113 -2.59 8.61 -10.12
CA GLN A 113 -3.26 9.62 -9.30
C GLN A 113 -2.39 10.87 -9.12
N LEU A 114 -1.09 10.71 -8.94
CA LEU A 114 -0.15 11.83 -8.88
C LEU A 114 -0.15 12.63 -10.20
N GLY A 115 -0.06 11.94 -11.34
CA GLY A 115 -0.16 12.58 -12.64
C GLY A 115 -1.47 13.36 -12.84
N SER A 116 -2.60 12.79 -12.34
CA SER A 116 -3.89 13.47 -12.38
C SER A 116 -3.95 14.69 -11.47
N LEU A 117 -3.37 14.61 -10.26
CA LEU A 117 -3.27 15.74 -9.33
C LEU A 117 -2.40 16.89 -9.88
N MET A 118 -1.42 16.55 -10.72
CA MET A 118 -0.57 17.53 -11.44
C MET A 118 -1.24 18.07 -12.70
N GLU A 119 -2.51 17.71 -12.95
CA GLU A 119 -3.29 18.12 -14.11
C GLU A 119 -2.62 17.78 -15.47
N LEU A 120 -1.83 16.69 -15.48
CA LEU A 120 -1.19 16.22 -16.71
C LEU A 120 -2.20 15.52 -17.60
N SER A 121 -2.14 15.82 -18.90
CA SER A 121 -2.88 15.13 -19.95
C SER A 121 -2.04 14.00 -20.58
N ASN A 122 -2.67 13.14 -21.39
CA ASN A 122 -2.00 12.05 -22.11
C ASN A 122 -1.15 11.14 -21.21
N LEU A 123 -1.62 10.91 -19.97
CA LEU A 123 -0.95 10.04 -19.02
C LEU A 123 -0.85 8.61 -19.56
N ALA A 124 0.36 8.10 -19.68
CA ALA A 124 0.64 6.75 -20.15
C ALA A 124 1.88 6.16 -19.46
N PRO A 125 1.91 4.83 -19.25
CA PRO A 125 3.12 4.15 -18.81
C PRO A 125 4.28 4.36 -19.76
N ALA A 126 5.46 4.66 -19.23
CA ALA A 126 6.68 4.83 -20.04
C ALA A 126 7.04 3.50 -20.75
N LYS A 127 7.24 3.56 -22.05
CA LYS A 127 7.56 2.38 -22.87
C LYS A 127 8.90 1.77 -22.49
N GLY A 128 8.95 0.44 -22.42
CA GLY A 128 10.19 -0.32 -22.18
C GLY A 128 10.62 -0.37 -20.71
N VAL A 129 9.86 0.23 -19.79
CA VAL A 129 10.12 0.18 -18.34
C VAL A 129 9.28 -0.93 -17.71
N LYS A 130 9.87 -1.68 -16.78
CA LYS A 130 9.20 -2.77 -16.05
C LYS A 130 9.36 -2.59 -14.53
N PRO A 131 8.33 -2.92 -13.72
CA PRO A 131 6.98 -3.29 -14.17
C PRO A 131 6.28 -2.13 -14.89
N GLU A 132 5.35 -2.45 -15.79
CA GLU A 132 4.56 -1.44 -16.49
C GLU A 132 3.78 -0.60 -15.48
N GLY A 133 3.78 0.71 -15.66
CA GLY A 133 3.14 1.65 -14.72
C GLY A 133 4.03 2.14 -13.58
N ILE A 134 5.30 1.66 -13.46
CA ILE A 134 6.23 2.18 -12.43
C ILE A 134 6.70 3.61 -12.76
N ILE A 135 6.71 3.98 -14.01
CA ILE A 135 6.93 5.34 -14.49
C ILE A 135 5.78 5.71 -15.42
N TYR A 136 5.22 6.88 -15.23
CA TYR A 136 4.26 7.50 -16.15
C TYR A 136 4.88 8.70 -16.83
N THR A 137 4.45 8.94 -18.05
CA THR A 137 4.67 10.20 -18.78
C THR A 137 3.35 10.92 -18.97
N GLY A 138 3.39 12.24 -19.03
CA GLY A 138 2.22 13.09 -19.26
C GLY A 138 2.65 14.44 -19.83
N GLU A 139 1.69 15.24 -20.23
CA GLU A 139 1.91 16.56 -20.83
C GLU A 139 1.22 17.62 -19.99
N SER A 140 1.92 18.70 -19.67
CA SER A 140 1.33 19.90 -19.06
C SER A 140 0.53 20.69 -20.12
N SER A 141 -0.54 21.35 -19.72
CA SER A 141 -1.36 22.18 -20.60
C SER A 141 -0.59 23.37 -21.21
N GLU A 142 0.41 23.88 -20.47
CA GLU A 142 1.28 24.98 -20.89
C GLU A 142 2.75 24.60 -20.64
N PRO A 143 3.69 25.14 -21.41
CA PRO A 143 5.11 24.98 -21.14
C PRO A 143 5.46 25.52 -19.76
N VAL A 144 6.08 24.71 -18.91
CA VAL A 144 6.51 25.07 -17.56
C VAL A 144 8.02 24.97 -17.46
N LEU A 145 8.67 26.01 -16.92
CA LEU A 145 10.09 25.95 -16.60
C LEU A 145 10.34 24.93 -15.49
N ALA A 146 11.38 24.12 -15.62
CA ALA A 146 11.73 23.14 -14.59
C ALA A 146 11.94 23.75 -13.19
N SER A 147 12.37 25.03 -13.15
CA SER A 147 12.53 25.81 -11.89
C SER A 147 11.21 26.22 -11.25
N GLU A 148 10.12 26.24 -12.01
CA GLU A 148 8.77 26.61 -11.56
C GLU A 148 7.93 25.37 -11.22
N PHE A 149 8.32 24.22 -11.74
CA PHE A 149 7.72 22.94 -11.41
C PHE A 149 8.20 22.49 -10.03
N LYS A 150 7.57 23.03 -8.99
CA LYS A 150 7.84 22.66 -7.59
C LYS A 150 6.79 21.65 -7.15
N ALA A 151 7.25 20.46 -6.75
CA ALA A 151 6.45 19.50 -6.01
C ALA A 151 6.12 20.02 -4.61
#